data_28ce7c43d49e74f32681694938680aaa
#
_entry.id   28ce7c43d49e74f32681694938680aaa
#
_cell.length_a   1.000
_cell.length_b   1.000
_cell.length_c   1.000
_cell.angle_alpha   90.00
_cell.angle_beta   90.00
_cell.angle_gamma   90.00
#
_symmetry.space_group_name_H-M   'P 1'
#
loop_
_entity.id
_entity.type
_entity.pdbx_description
1 polymer ?
#
loop_
_entity_poly.entity_id
_entity_poly.type
_entity_poly.pdbx_seq_one_letter_code
_entity_poly.pdbx_strand_id
1 'polypeptide(L)'
;MSGRSTIILAAFAVLGLATLSSALYSVSETEQVVITQFGEPMGLPVTQAGLHVKVPFAQEANVFDKRWLEWNGNANQVPTRDKKYIGVETYARWRIANPLLFFQRLRDERGAQSRLDDIIDGETRNVIASHDLIEAVRTTNRAFEKGEEAEDIMEAESMRQIELGRDKITRLILERVSHVVPDYGIELVDVQIQRVNYLESVQAKVFDRMISERKRIADRHRSEGQGKSAEVRGKKERELKVIESEAYRKTQEIMGRGDAEATSIYADAYNRNRELYRFLKTMETYHSTIDKESWLVLSTSTDAFRYLQSQSAAGTGKSVIPSR
;
A
#
# COMPACT_ATOMS: atom_id res chain seq x y z
N MET A 1 36.93 -36.25 -83.58
CA MET A 1 36.83 -35.01 -82.82
C MET A 1 37.72 -35.16 -81.58
N SER A 2 38.75 -34.33 -81.47
CA SER A 2 39.80 -34.53 -80.44
C SER A 2 39.24 -34.26 -79.04
N GLY A 3 39.54 -35.08 -78.04
CA GLY A 3 39.08 -34.96 -76.65
C GLY A 3 39.25 -33.56 -76.02
N ARG A 4 40.10 -32.71 -76.58
CA ARG A 4 40.28 -31.31 -76.21
C ARG A 4 39.00 -30.43 -76.54
N SER A 5 38.37 -30.68 -77.74
CA SER A 5 37.18 -29.92 -78.12
C SER A 5 35.95 -30.26 -77.26
N THR A 6 35.81 -31.51 -76.81
CA THR A 6 34.77 -31.94 -75.96
C THR A 6 34.91 -31.38 -74.51
N ILE A 7 36.13 -31.26 -74.02
CA ILE A 7 36.44 -30.65 -72.71
C ILE A 7 36.14 -29.16 -72.76
N ILE A 8 36.52 -28.44 -73.83
CA ILE A 8 36.22 -27.01 -73.98
C ILE A 8 34.75 -26.78 -74.10
N LEU A 9 34.02 -27.60 -74.84
CA LEU A 9 32.58 -27.49 -74.97
C LEU A 9 31.82 -27.79 -73.63
N ALA A 10 32.32 -28.74 -72.87
CA ALA A 10 31.80 -29.05 -71.52
C ALA A 10 32.11 -27.89 -70.55
N ALA A 11 33.27 -27.29 -70.59
CA ALA A 11 33.61 -26.12 -69.80
C ALA A 11 32.73 -24.90 -70.12
N PHE A 12 32.47 -24.64 -71.41
CA PHE A 12 31.49 -23.57 -71.79
C PHE A 12 30.06 -23.86 -71.39
N ALA A 13 29.65 -25.14 -71.46
CA ALA A 13 28.32 -25.53 -70.98
C ALA A 13 28.17 -25.37 -69.48
N VAL A 14 29.16 -25.72 -68.69
CA VAL A 14 29.17 -25.51 -67.20
C VAL A 14 29.25 -24.03 -66.91
N LEU A 15 30.05 -23.24 -67.62
CA LEU A 15 30.06 -21.77 -67.43
C LEU A 15 28.75 -21.15 -67.79
N GLY A 16 28.06 -21.54 -68.86
CA GLY A 16 26.79 -21.11 -69.29
C GLY A 16 25.66 -21.45 -68.26
N LEU A 17 25.72 -22.68 -67.71
CA LEU A 17 24.81 -23.09 -66.67
C LEU A 17 25.01 -22.31 -65.36
N ALA A 18 26.26 -22.07 -64.98
CA ALA A 18 26.59 -21.28 -63.80
C ALA A 18 26.15 -19.80 -63.95
N THR A 19 26.33 -19.20 -65.14
CA THR A 19 25.84 -17.84 -65.41
C THR A 19 24.30 -17.76 -65.42
N LEU A 20 23.62 -18.75 -65.99
CA LEU A 20 22.18 -18.83 -65.99
C LEU A 20 21.61 -19.01 -64.56
N SER A 21 22.24 -19.88 -63.76
CA SER A 21 21.87 -20.04 -62.34
C SER A 21 22.09 -18.76 -61.53
N SER A 22 23.15 -18.01 -61.81
CA SER A 22 23.43 -16.73 -61.12
C SER A 22 22.48 -15.57 -61.57
N ALA A 23 21.85 -15.75 -62.75
CA ALA A 23 20.89 -14.74 -63.29
C ALA A 23 19.51 -14.83 -62.64
N LEU A 24 19.16 -15.99 -62.08
CA LEU A 24 17.83 -16.23 -61.50
C LEU A 24 17.87 -16.01 -60.00
N TYR A 25 16.84 -15.30 -59.46
CA TYR A 25 16.61 -15.19 -58.05
C TYR A 25 15.09 -15.32 -57.72
N SER A 26 14.78 -15.80 -56.55
CA SER A 26 13.43 -15.99 -56.09
C SER A 26 13.09 -14.95 -55.03
N VAL A 27 11.89 -14.36 -55.12
CA VAL A 27 11.34 -13.42 -54.13
C VAL A 27 10.17 -14.11 -53.44
N SER A 28 10.22 -14.22 -52.13
CA SER A 28 9.14 -14.73 -51.30
C SER A 28 8.04 -13.68 -51.16
N GLU A 29 6.81 -14.10 -50.79
CA GLU A 29 5.70 -13.16 -50.51
C GLU A 29 6.02 -12.24 -49.30
N THR A 30 6.91 -12.71 -48.42
CA THR A 30 7.35 -11.95 -47.22
C THR A 30 8.50 -11.00 -47.49
N GLU A 31 9.02 -11.00 -48.76
CA GLU A 31 10.21 -10.24 -49.15
C GLU A 31 9.93 -9.22 -50.23
N GLN A 32 10.80 -8.25 -50.33
CA GLN A 32 10.84 -7.25 -51.37
C GLN A 32 12.29 -6.99 -51.73
N VAL A 33 12.56 -6.74 -52.98
CA VAL A 33 13.94 -6.70 -53.50
C VAL A 33 14.21 -5.39 -54.24
N VAL A 34 15.36 -4.80 -53.94
CA VAL A 34 15.95 -3.68 -54.70
C VAL A 34 17.17 -4.20 -55.47
N ILE A 35 17.13 -4.07 -56.76
CA ILE A 35 18.25 -4.42 -57.61
C ILE A 35 19.24 -3.23 -57.68
N THR A 36 20.47 -3.50 -57.41
CA THR A 36 21.55 -2.52 -57.51
C THR A 36 22.54 -2.94 -58.63
N GLN A 37 23.07 -1.99 -59.33
CA GLN A 37 24.12 -2.18 -60.31
C GLN A 37 25.32 -1.30 -59.91
N PHE A 38 26.43 -1.93 -59.62
CA PHE A 38 27.62 -1.27 -59.10
C PHE A 38 27.35 -0.38 -57.85
N GLY A 39 26.38 -0.79 -57.03
CA GLY A 39 25.98 -0.09 -55.78
C GLY A 39 24.88 0.98 -55.97
N GLU A 40 24.52 1.30 -57.22
CA GLU A 40 23.39 2.22 -57.49
C GLU A 40 22.09 1.44 -57.69
N PRO A 41 20.95 1.87 -57.08
CA PRO A 41 19.68 1.21 -57.27
C PRO A 41 19.17 1.45 -58.70
N MET A 42 18.77 0.36 -59.36
CA MET A 42 18.28 0.37 -60.74
C MET A 42 16.83 -0.09 -60.84
N GLY A 43 15.99 0.73 -61.44
CA GLY A 43 14.59 0.40 -61.71
C GLY A 43 13.69 0.49 -60.47
N LEU A 44 12.50 -0.10 -60.60
CA LEU A 44 11.50 -0.13 -59.53
C LEU A 44 11.76 -1.34 -58.60
N PRO A 45 11.46 -1.22 -57.32
CA PRO A 45 11.56 -2.35 -56.38
C PRO A 45 10.64 -3.51 -56.80
N VAL A 46 11.15 -4.73 -56.71
CA VAL A 46 10.37 -5.93 -56.97
C VAL A 46 9.64 -6.38 -55.69
N THR A 47 8.33 -6.18 -55.67
CA THR A 47 7.46 -6.51 -54.55
C THR A 47 6.57 -7.74 -54.79
N GLN A 48 6.59 -8.27 -56.03
CA GLN A 48 5.82 -9.44 -56.43
C GLN A 48 6.63 -10.71 -56.15
N ALA A 49 5.99 -11.68 -55.50
CA ALA A 49 6.59 -13.00 -55.27
C ALA A 49 6.75 -13.76 -56.61
N GLY A 50 7.80 -14.51 -56.71
CA GLY A 50 8.04 -15.34 -57.89
C GLY A 50 9.53 -15.39 -58.29
N LEU A 51 9.78 -15.96 -59.50
CA LEU A 51 11.11 -16.05 -60.06
C LEU A 51 11.38 -14.84 -60.94
N HIS A 52 12.48 -14.20 -60.66
CA HIS A 52 12.92 -12.97 -61.37
C HIS A 52 14.31 -13.15 -61.94
N VAL A 53 14.67 -12.30 -62.90
CA VAL A 53 15.95 -12.35 -63.57
C VAL A 53 16.75 -11.06 -63.30
N LYS A 54 18.04 -11.24 -63.02
CA LYS A 54 19.02 -10.15 -62.92
C LYS A 54 20.22 -10.40 -63.82
N VAL A 55 20.93 -9.33 -64.16
CA VAL A 55 22.19 -9.46 -64.94
C VAL A 55 23.25 -10.01 -64.03
N PRO A 56 23.76 -11.23 -64.31
CA PRO A 56 24.81 -11.87 -63.50
C PRO A 56 26.06 -10.99 -63.49
N PHE A 57 26.79 -11.00 -62.35
CA PHE A 57 28.03 -10.28 -62.09
C PHE A 57 27.92 -8.73 -62.07
N ALA A 58 26.93 -8.11 -62.67
CA ALA A 58 26.75 -6.68 -62.68
C ALA A 58 25.67 -6.19 -61.73
N GLN A 59 24.64 -7.03 -61.48
CA GLN A 59 23.48 -6.68 -60.63
C GLN A 59 23.46 -7.51 -59.39
N GLU A 60 23.15 -6.87 -58.26
CA GLU A 60 22.99 -7.45 -56.94
C GLU A 60 21.56 -7.27 -56.47
N ALA A 61 20.95 -8.31 -55.90
CA ALA A 61 19.63 -8.28 -55.37
C ALA A 61 19.69 -8.09 -53.86
N ASN A 62 19.26 -6.93 -53.36
CA ASN A 62 19.19 -6.61 -51.96
C ASN A 62 17.76 -6.95 -51.46
N VAL A 63 17.67 -7.96 -50.60
CA VAL A 63 16.41 -8.48 -50.10
C VAL A 63 16.08 -7.79 -48.79
N PHE A 64 14.86 -7.33 -48.67
CA PHE A 64 14.28 -6.69 -47.44
C PHE A 64 13.02 -7.39 -47.03
N ASP A 65 12.76 -7.42 -45.70
CA ASP A 65 11.53 -7.97 -45.16
C ASP A 65 10.35 -7.00 -45.45
N LYS A 66 9.21 -7.57 -45.88
CA LYS A 66 7.96 -6.84 -46.17
C LYS A 66 7.00 -6.85 -44.96
N ARG A 67 7.25 -7.74 -43.98
CA ARG A 67 6.46 -7.89 -42.77
C ARG A 67 6.69 -6.74 -41.79
N TRP A 68 5.86 -6.73 -40.76
CA TRP A 68 6.07 -5.86 -39.62
C TRP A 68 7.30 -6.32 -38.82
N LEU A 69 8.19 -5.38 -38.56
CA LEU A 69 9.40 -5.54 -37.77
C LEU A 69 9.21 -4.86 -36.43
N GLU A 70 9.89 -5.38 -35.42
CA GLU A 70 9.94 -4.76 -34.11
C GLU A 70 11.13 -3.83 -33.96
N TRP A 71 10.94 -2.78 -33.20
CA TRP A 71 11.99 -1.93 -32.69
C TRP A 71 11.84 -1.82 -31.18
N ASN A 72 12.89 -2.12 -30.44
CA ASN A 72 12.97 -2.04 -29.00
C ASN A 72 13.98 -0.97 -28.61
N GLY A 73 13.51 0.15 -28.06
CA GLY A 73 14.36 1.20 -27.54
C GLY A 73 15.04 0.82 -26.23
N ASN A 74 16.26 1.30 -26.04
CA ASN A 74 16.96 1.15 -24.78
C ASN A 74 16.32 2.03 -23.69
N ALA A 75 16.54 1.67 -22.41
CA ALA A 75 16.10 2.49 -21.30
C ALA A 75 16.80 3.86 -21.30
N ASN A 76 16.11 4.89 -21.74
CA ASN A 76 16.62 6.25 -21.79
C ASN A 76 16.21 7.04 -20.56
N GLN A 77 17.16 7.80 -20.00
CA GLN A 77 16.89 8.71 -18.89
C GLN A 77 16.31 10.02 -19.42
N VAL A 78 15.10 10.32 -18.99
CA VAL A 78 14.37 11.50 -19.45
C VAL A 78 13.92 12.34 -18.24
N PRO A 79 14.19 13.65 -18.21
CA PRO A 79 13.58 14.54 -17.23
C PRO A 79 12.13 14.80 -17.60
N THR A 80 11.25 14.84 -16.62
CA THR A 80 9.86 15.26 -16.78
C THR A 80 9.69 16.76 -16.47
N ARG A 81 8.55 17.35 -16.83
CA ARG A 81 8.25 18.77 -16.53
C ARG A 81 8.36 19.09 -15.04
N ASP A 82 7.98 18.16 -14.17
CA ASP A 82 8.09 18.25 -12.72
C ASP A 82 9.50 17.91 -12.18
N LYS A 83 10.52 17.94 -13.06
CA LYS A 83 11.96 17.77 -12.75
C LYS A 83 12.30 16.42 -12.11
N LYS A 84 11.52 15.39 -12.38
CA LYS A 84 11.84 14.02 -11.97
C LYS A 84 12.55 13.30 -13.11
N TYR A 85 13.61 12.57 -12.81
CA TYR A 85 14.31 11.75 -13.79
C TYR A 85 13.73 10.34 -13.79
N ILE A 86 13.32 9.88 -14.95
CA ILE A 86 12.76 8.54 -15.17
C ILE A 86 13.48 7.81 -16.27
N GLY A 87 13.60 6.51 -16.15
CA GLY A 87 13.98 5.61 -17.22
C GLY A 87 12.75 5.20 -18.01
N VAL A 88 12.75 5.46 -19.29
CA VAL A 88 11.64 5.11 -20.20
C VAL A 88 12.14 4.15 -21.24
N GLU A 89 11.49 3.01 -21.35
CA GLU A 89 11.68 2.04 -22.43
C GLU A 89 10.50 2.13 -23.38
N THR A 90 10.78 2.29 -24.66
CA THR A 90 9.78 2.39 -25.72
C THR A 90 9.89 1.18 -26.65
N TYR A 91 8.77 0.83 -27.26
CA TYR A 91 8.63 -0.22 -28.23
C TYR A 91 7.85 0.31 -29.41
N ALA A 92 8.25 -0.07 -30.63
CA ALA A 92 7.54 0.32 -31.83
C ALA A 92 7.45 -0.83 -32.85
N ARG A 93 6.43 -0.79 -33.69
CA ARG A 93 6.28 -1.68 -34.83
C ARG A 93 6.34 -0.86 -36.10
N TRP A 94 7.19 -1.30 -37.02
CA TRP A 94 7.46 -0.59 -38.26
C TRP A 94 7.56 -1.56 -39.44
N ARG A 95 7.49 -1.03 -40.63
CA ARG A 95 7.75 -1.78 -41.85
C ARG A 95 8.44 -0.92 -42.89
N ILE A 96 9.06 -1.57 -43.86
CA ILE A 96 9.63 -0.93 -45.03
C ILE A 96 8.51 -0.71 -46.06
N ALA A 97 8.02 0.55 -46.18
CA ALA A 97 6.97 0.91 -47.10
C ALA A 97 7.51 1.23 -48.50
N ASN A 98 8.70 1.85 -48.56
CA ASN A 98 9.38 2.14 -49.82
C ASN A 98 10.82 1.60 -49.75
N PRO A 99 11.08 0.40 -50.29
CA PRO A 99 12.38 -0.22 -50.20
C PRO A 99 13.47 0.50 -50.98
N LEU A 100 13.11 1.23 -52.05
CA LEU A 100 14.09 2.04 -52.82
C LEU A 100 14.62 3.20 -51.97
N LEU A 101 13.72 3.97 -51.35
CA LEU A 101 14.08 5.08 -50.50
C LEU A 101 14.78 4.60 -49.23
N PHE A 102 14.33 3.49 -48.69
CA PHE A 102 14.97 2.80 -47.58
C PHE A 102 16.43 2.45 -47.87
N PHE A 103 16.67 1.79 -48.98
CA PHE A 103 18.03 1.44 -49.40
C PHE A 103 18.91 2.67 -49.61
N GLN A 104 18.39 3.70 -50.26
CA GLN A 104 19.13 4.95 -50.54
C GLN A 104 19.55 5.69 -49.27
N ARG A 105 18.71 5.67 -48.23
CA ARG A 105 18.92 6.47 -47.02
C ARG A 105 19.56 5.67 -45.87
N LEU A 106 19.21 4.40 -45.73
CA LEU A 106 19.56 3.59 -44.56
C LEU A 106 20.40 2.36 -44.91
N ARG A 107 20.33 1.88 -46.15
CA ARG A 107 21.02 0.72 -46.72
C ARG A 107 20.54 -0.63 -46.20
N ASP A 108 20.50 -0.79 -44.88
CA ASP A 108 20.14 -2.06 -44.23
C ASP A 108 19.29 -1.82 -42.99
N GLU A 109 18.82 -2.92 -42.37
CA GLU A 109 17.98 -2.85 -41.14
C GLU A 109 18.75 -2.31 -39.93
N ARG A 110 20.09 -2.49 -39.86
CA ARG A 110 20.90 -1.93 -38.77
C ARG A 110 20.95 -0.41 -38.84
N GLY A 111 21.08 0.13 -40.07
CA GLY A 111 20.97 1.56 -40.31
C GLY A 111 19.58 2.11 -39.94
N ALA A 112 18.54 1.32 -40.21
CA ALA A 112 17.17 1.68 -39.82
C ALA A 112 17.01 1.67 -38.30
N GLN A 113 17.48 0.67 -37.60
CA GLN A 113 17.41 0.62 -36.14
C GLN A 113 18.10 1.82 -35.51
N SER A 114 19.33 2.13 -35.93
CA SER A 114 20.06 3.29 -35.41
C SER A 114 19.32 4.61 -35.67
N ARG A 115 18.66 4.73 -36.83
CA ARG A 115 17.91 5.93 -37.17
C ARG A 115 16.60 6.03 -36.41
N LEU A 116 15.93 4.91 -36.20
CA LEU A 116 14.73 4.84 -35.36
C LEU A 116 15.06 5.15 -33.89
N ASP A 117 16.22 4.68 -33.37
CA ASP A 117 16.72 5.06 -32.03
C ASP A 117 16.81 6.59 -31.93
N ASP A 118 17.45 7.27 -32.87
CA ASP A 118 17.60 8.73 -32.83
C ASP A 118 16.26 9.45 -32.88
N ILE A 119 15.35 9.01 -33.74
CA ILE A 119 14.06 9.69 -33.97
C ILE A 119 13.06 9.40 -32.84
N ILE A 120 12.84 8.13 -32.51
CA ILE A 120 11.82 7.74 -31.52
C ILE A 120 12.26 8.18 -30.12
N ASP A 121 13.52 7.96 -29.76
CA ASP A 121 14.05 8.38 -28.47
C ASP A 121 14.08 9.91 -28.35
N GLY A 122 14.42 10.60 -29.41
CA GLY A 122 14.38 12.07 -29.46
C GLY A 122 12.99 12.63 -29.21
N GLU A 123 11.98 12.14 -29.95
CA GLU A 123 10.60 12.60 -29.79
C GLU A 123 9.97 12.14 -28.46
N THR A 124 10.29 10.93 -28.01
CA THR A 124 9.86 10.44 -26.69
C THR A 124 10.38 11.35 -25.58
N ARG A 125 11.67 11.73 -25.65
CA ARG A 125 12.27 12.66 -24.70
C ARG A 125 11.59 14.03 -24.73
N ASN A 126 11.36 14.58 -25.91
CA ASN A 126 10.72 15.89 -26.08
C ASN A 126 9.30 15.91 -25.51
N VAL A 127 8.53 14.87 -25.80
CA VAL A 127 7.14 14.77 -25.34
C VAL A 127 7.10 14.56 -23.82
N ILE A 128 7.90 13.66 -23.27
CA ILE A 128 7.92 13.38 -21.82
C ILE A 128 8.43 14.59 -21.04
N ALA A 129 9.46 15.30 -21.54
CA ALA A 129 9.99 16.48 -20.89
C ALA A 129 8.98 17.64 -20.80
N SER A 130 7.98 17.66 -21.67
CA SER A 130 6.90 18.67 -21.68
C SER A 130 5.70 18.30 -20.80
N HIS A 131 5.67 17.09 -20.19
CA HIS A 131 4.57 16.58 -19.37
C HIS A 131 5.05 16.15 -17.98
N ASP A 132 4.12 16.13 -17.03
CA ASP A 132 4.41 15.65 -15.67
C ASP A 132 4.51 14.11 -15.64
N LEU A 133 5.27 13.58 -14.69
CA LEU A 133 5.44 12.12 -14.53
C LEU A 133 4.10 11.37 -14.47
N ILE A 134 3.12 11.94 -13.78
CA ILE A 134 1.81 11.31 -13.60
C ILE A 134 1.08 11.07 -14.94
N GLU A 135 1.29 11.93 -15.91
CA GLU A 135 0.74 11.80 -17.26
C GLU A 135 1.35 10.63 -18.05
N ALA A 136 2.63 10.35 -17.82
CA ALA A 136 3.32 9.22 -18.46
C ALA A 136 2.96 7.86 -17.84
N VAL A 137 2.47 7.86 -16.58
CA VAL A 137 2.17 6.63 -15.82
C VAL A 137 0.69 6.29 -15.86
N ARG A 138 -0.20 7.28 -15.68
CA ARG A 138 -1.64 7.05 -15.57
C ARG A 138 -2.35 7.16 -16.92
N THR A 139 -3.33 6.29 -17.13
CA THR A 139 -4.17 6.28 -18.35
C THR A 139 -5.49 7.01 -18.13
N THR A 140 -6.04 6.98 -16.90
CA THR A 140 -7.37 7.53 -16.59
C THR A 140 -7.39 8.25 -15.24
N ASN A 141 -8.32 9.21 -15.10
CA ASN A 141 -8.63 9.87 -13.83
C ASN A 141 -9.55 8.99 -12.97
N ARG A 142 -9.05 7.81 -12.57
CA ARG A 142 -9.80 6.94 -11.68
C ARG A 142 -9.89 7.59 -10.30
N ALA A 143 -11.12 7.80 -9.82
CA ALA A 143 -11.34 8.16 -8.43
C ALA A 143 -10.90 6.96 -7.56
N PHE A 144 -9.95 7.19 -6.67
CA PHE A 144 -9.70 6.21 -5.62
C PHE A 144 -10.91 6.22 -4.69
N GLU A 145 -11.44 5.05 -4.35
CA GLU A 145 -12.44 4.96 -3.28
C GLU A 145 -11.81 5.57 -2.02
N LYS A 146 -12.39 6.67 -1.57
CA LYS A 146 -11.97 7.35 -0.36
C LYS A 146 -12.35 6.47 0.83
N GLY A 147 -11.42 5.63 1.29
CA GLY A 147 -11.46 5.17 2.67
C GLY A 147 -11.13 6.38 3.57
N GLU A 148 -11.81 6.53 4.69
CA GLU A 148 -11.57 7.62 5.65
C GLU A 148 -10.08 7.75 6.06
N GLU A 149 -9.29 6.69 5.86
CA GLU A 149 -7.85 6.64 6.13
C GLU A 149 -6.97 7.08 4.95
N ALA A 150 -7.55 7.24 3.75
CA ALA A 150 -6.78 7.52 2.53
C ALA A 150 -6.42 9.00 2.35
N GLU A 151 -7.11 9.92 3.02
CA GLU A 151 -6.84 11.36 2.90
C GLU A 151 -5.47 11.76 3.45
N ASP A 152 -5.01 11.06 4.48
CA ASP A 152 -3.70 11.32 5.11
C ASP A 152 -2.51 10.69 4.36
N ILE A 153 -2.76 9.71 3.45
CA ILE A 153 -1.72 8.85 2.86
C ILE A 153 -1.38 9.27 1.43
N MET A 154 -2.32 9.89 0.73
CA MET A 154 -2.12 10.25 -0.66
C MET A 154 -1.51 11.66 -0.73
N GLU A 155 -0.23 11.71 -1.13
CA GLU A 155 0.41 12.98 -1.51
C GLU A 155 -0.51 13.75 -2.47
N ALA A 156 -0.60 15.05 -2.28
CA ALA A 156 -1.36 15.96 -3.15
C ALA A 156 -1.00 15.77 -4.66
N GLU A 157 0.16 15.19 -4.93
CA GLU A 157 0.65 14.84 -6.27
C GLU A 157 -0.10 13.65 -6.89
N SER A 158 -0.49 12.64 -6.08
CA SER A 158 -1.26 11.50 -6.58
C SER A 158 -2.74 11.82 -6.81
N MET A 159 -3.23 12.94 -6.26
CA MET A 159 -4.58 13.46 -6.47
C MET A 159 -4.69 14.38 -7.69
N ARG A 160 -3.56 14.78 -8.31
CA ARG A 160 -3.61 15.60 -9.53
C ARG A 160 -4.38 14.88 -10.62
N GLN A 161 -5.29 15.59 -11.24
CA GLN A 161 -5.97 15.11 -12.44
C GLN A 161 -5.01 15.14 -13.61
N ILE A 162 -5.05 14.09 -14.42
CA ILE A 162 -4.32 14.03 -15.68
C ILE A 162 -5.13 14.73 -16.77
N GLU A 163 -4.45 15.47 -17.64
CA GLU A 163 -5.04 16.16 -18.78
C GLU A 163 -5.04 15.25 -20.01
N LEU A 164 -3.91 14.61 -20.28
CA LEU A 164 -3.69 13.76 -21.45
C LEU A 164 -3.72 12.27 -21.09
N GLY A 165 -2.87 11.85 -20.18
CA GLY A 165 -2.63 10.46 -19.83
C GLY A 165 -1.74 9.72 -20.82
N ARG A 166 -1.27 8.55 -20.41
CA ARG A 166 -0.28 7.73 -21.13
C ARG A 166 -0.67 7.43 -22.57
N ASP A 167 -1.93 7.09 -22.82
CA ASP A 167 -2.40 6.72 -24.17
C ASP A 167 -2.37 7.89 -25.15
N LYS A 168 -2.64 9.10 -24.69
CA LYS A 168 -2.54 10.31 -25.54
C LYS A 168 -1.10 10.72 -25.75
N ILE A 169 -0.24 10.55 -24.74
CA ILE A 169 1.20 10.78 -24.86
C ILE A 169 1.81 9.85 -25.91
N THR A 170 1.50 8.56 -25.89
CA THR A 170 1.98 7.61 -26.91
C THR A 170 1.49 7.96 -28.30
N ARG A 171 0.23 8.40 -28.45
CA ARG A 171 -0.30 8.88 -29.74
C ARG A 171 0.41 10.13 -30.23
N LEU A 172 0.72 11.06 -29.33
CA LEU A 172 1.46 12.28 -29.68
C LEU A 172 2.88 11.96 -30.15
N ILE A 173 3.54 10.99 -29.50
CA ILE A 173 4.87 10.50 -29.95
C ILE A 173 4.74 9.88 -31.34
N LEU A 174 3.76 8.98 -31.54
CA LEU A 174 3.52 8.33 -32.82
C LEU A 174 3.27 9.39 -33.93
N GLU A 175 2.43 10.37 -33.68
CA GLU A 175 2.11 11.43 -34.64
C GLU A 175 3.38 12.19 -35.07
N ARG A 176 4.20 12.63 -34.09
CA ARG A 176 5.44 13.35 -34.38
C ARG A 176 6.45 12.52 -35.17
N VAL A 177 6.64 11.28 -34.75
CA VAL A 177 7.57 10.36 -35.42
C VAL A 177 7.06 10.02 -36.84
N SER A 178 5.76 9.82 -37.02
CA SER A 178 5.13 9.52 -38.33
C SER A 178 5.29 10.62 -39.39
N HIS A 179 5.62 11.83 -38.98
CA HIS A 179 5.96 12.89 -39.92
C HIS A 179 7.41 12.78 -40.46
N VAL A 180 8.30 12.15 -39.75
CA VAL A 180 9.75 12.09 -40.08
C VAL A 180 10.14 10.80 -40.77
N VAL A 181 9.61 9.65 -40.30
CA VAL A 181 10.05 8.32 -40.79
C VAL A 181 9.73 8.04 -42.26
N PRO A 182 8.70 8.62 -42.92
CA PRO A 182 8.46 8.40 -44.36
C PRO A 182 9.62 8.86 -45.26
N ASP A 183 10.40 9.86 -44.83
CA ASP A 183 11.60 10.32 -45.53
C ASP A 183 12.68 9.26 -45.65
N TYR A 184 12.59 8.21 -44.86
CA TYR A 184 13.48 7.06 -44.85
C TYR A 184 12.85 5.81 -45.48
N GLY A 185 11.69 5.91 -46.08
CA GLY A 185 10.98 4.79 -46.67
C GLY A 185 10.36 3.84 -45.64
N ILE A 186 10.24 4.29 -44.39
CA ILE A 186 9.67 3.53 -43.26
C ILE A 186 8.23 3.99 -42.98
N GLU A 187 7.39 3.05 -42.64
CA GLU A 187 6.07 3.29 -42.07
C GLU A 187 6.03 2.76 -40.64
N LEU A 188 5.59 3.59 -39.71
CA LEU A 188 5.41 3.28 -38.32
C LEU A 188 3.94 2.93 -38.04
N VAL A 189 3.68 1.83 -37.36
CA VAL A 189 2.31 1.39 -37.03
C VAL A 189 1.89 1.95 -35.71
N ASP A 190 2.70 1.70 -34.68
CA ASP A 190 2.47 2.18 -33.32
C ASP A 190 3.81 2.39 -32.60
N VAL A 191 3.72 3.22 -31.58
CA VAL A 191 4.76 3.40 -30.56
C VAL A 191 4.07 3.20 -29.20
N GLN A 192 4.69 2.44 -28.33
CA GLN A 192 4.19 2.17 -26.99
C GLN A 192 5.30 2.39 -25.95
N ILE A 193 4.95 2.99 -24.83
CA ILE A 193 5.82 3.03 -23.67
C ILE A 193 5.73 1.66 -23.01
N GLN A 194 6.80 0.90 -23.03
CA GLN A 194 6.86 -0.45 -22.44
C GLN A 194 6.98 -0.37 -20.92
N ARG A 195 7.95 0.41 -20.45
CA ARG A 195 8.26 0.54 -19.03
C ARG A 195 8.62 1.98 -18.66
N VAL A 196 8.19 2.37 -17.48
CA VAL A 196 8.60 3.63 -16.85
C VAL A 196 9.10 3.29 -15.44
N ASN A 197 10.37 3.55 -15.18
CA ASN A 197 11.00 3.28 -13.88
C ASN A 197 11.68 4.55 -13.36
N TYR A 198 11.79 4.65 -12.04
CA TYR A 198 12.74 5.60 -11.46
C TYR A 198 14.18 5.12 -11.71
N LEU A 199 15.12 6.07 -11.83
CA LEU A 199 16.52 5.74 -11.77
C LEU A 199 16.84 5.00 -10.46
N GLU A 200 17.72 4.02 -10.51
CA GLU A 200 18.11 3.23 -9.34
C GLU A 200 18.54 4.11 -8.15
N SER A 201 19.29 5.18 -8.43
CA SER A 201 19.72 6.15 -7.42
C SER A 201 18.58 6.95 -6.76
N VAL A 202 17.46 7.12 -7.47
CA VAL A 202 16.26 7.82 -6.99
C VAL A 202 15.32 6.84 -6.30
N GLN A 203 15.23 5.63 -6.83
CA GLN A 203 14.35 4.57 -6.34
C GLN A 203 14.59 4.26 -4.85
N ALA A 204 15.86 4.13 -4.45
CA ALA A 204 16.22 3.92 -3.04
C ALA A 204 15.69 5.04 -2.14
N LYS A 205 15.89 6.31 -2.54
CA LYS A 205 15.40 7.48 -1.78
C LYS A 205 13.88 7.55 -1.69
N VAL A 206 13.19 7.16 -2.78
CA VAL A 206 11.71 7.11 -2.80
C VAL A 206 11.21 6.01 -1.86
N PHE A 207 11.84 4.83 -1.87
CA PHE A 207 11.48 3.75 -0.94
C PHE A 207 11.73 4.12 0.51
N ASP A 208 12.87 4.72 0.84
CA ASP A 208 13.18 5.17 2.20
C ASP A 208 12.16 6.21 2.69
N ARG A 209 11.76 7.13 1.82
CA ARG A 209 10.69 8.09 2.12
C ARG A 209 9.35 7.40 2.36
N MET A 210 8.96 6.46 1.49
CA MET A 210 7.71 5.69 1.65
C MET A 210 7.70 4.88 2.95
N ILE A 211 8.83 4.24 3.30
CA ILE A 211 8.97 3.50 4.56
C ILE A 211 8.80 4.44 5.75
N SER A 212 9.48 5.60 5.72
CA SER A 212 9.41 6.61 6.78
C SER A 212 7.98 7.15 6.94
N GLU A 213 7.30 7.41 5.83
CA GLU A 213 5.90 7.86 5.82
C GLU A 213 4.95 6.81 6.42
N ARG A 214 5.08 5.55 5.98
CA ARG A 214 4.30 4.44 6.53
C ARG A 214 4.53 4.24 8.03
N LYS A 215 5.79 4.38 8.47
CA LYS A 215 6.12 4.31 9.89
C LYS A 215 5.48 5.44 10.68
N ARG A 216 5.52 6.67 10.16
CA ARG A 216 4.87 7.83 10.79
C ARG A 216 3.35 7.64 10.95
N ILE A 217 2.68 7.10 9.92
CA ILE A 217 1.25 6.80 9.95
C ILE A 217 0.96 5.72 11.01
N ALA A 218 1.73 4.64 11.02
CA ALA A 218 1.58 3.57 12.00
C ALA A 218 1.78 4.06 13.44
N ASP A 219 2.76 4.94 13.66
CA ASP A 219 3.01 5.53 14.98
C ASP A 219 1.88 6.49 15.42
N ARG A 220 1.29 7.24 14.47
CA ARG A 220 0.09 8.06 14.73
C ARG A 220 -1.08 7.19 15.21
N HIS A 221 -1.45 6.17 14.44
CA HIS A 221 -2.56 5.27 14.81
C HIS A 221 -2.31 4.54 16.14
N ARG A 222 -1.05 4.14 16.40
CA ARG A 222 -0.68 3.54 17.69
C ARG A 222 -0.87 4.53 18.84
N SER A 223 -0.45 5.77 18.67
CA SER A 223 -0.61 6.83 19.66
C SER A 223 -2.06 7.17 19.91
N GLU A 224 -2.88 7.30 18.85
CA GLU A 224 -4.33 7.50 18.95
C GLU A 224 -5.02 6.34 19.66
N GLY A 225 -4.65 5.11 19.32
CA GLY A 225 -5.16 3.90 19.98
C GLY A 225 -4.81 3.86 21.47
N GLN A 226 -3.58 4.22 21.84
CA GLN A 226 -3.15 4.34 23.23
C GLN A 226 -3.92 5.44 23.96
N GLY A 227 -4.13 6.59 23.33
CA GLY A 227 -4.93 7.69 23.88
C GLY A 227 -6.37 7.28 24.15
N LYS A 228 -7.05 6.66 23.17
CA LYS A 228 -8.40 6.12 23.33
C LYS A 228 -8.48 5.06 24.43
N SER A 229 -7.48 4.18 24.51
CA SER A 229 -7.39 3.16 25.56
C SER A 229 -7.27 3.78 26.96
N ALA A 230 -6.43 4.80 27.10
CA ALA A 230 -6.26 5.53 28.36
C ALA A 230 -7.56 6.27 28.77
N GLU A 231 -8.24 6.89 27.81
CA GLU A 231 -9.53 7.56 28.03
C GLU A 231 -10.59 6.57 28.52
N VAL A 232 -10.74 5.43 27.85
CA VAL A 232 -11.70 4.38 28.26
C VAL A 232 -11.38 3.84 29.65
N ARG A 233 -10.08 3.60 29.97
CA ARG A 233 -9.67 3.18 31.30
C ARG A 233 -10.00 4.24 32.35
N GLY A 234 -9.73 5.50 32.07
CA GLY A 234 -10.05 6.60 32.99
C GLY A 234 -11.56 6.75 33.24
N LYS A 235 -12.39 6.59 32.19
CA LYS A 235 -13.84 6.54 32.33
C LYS A 235 -14.30 5.37 33.21
N LYS A 236 -13.81 4.17 32.92
CA LYS A 236 -14.10 2.97 33.72
C LYS A 236 -13.76 3.16 35.19
N GLU A 237 -12.55 3.64 35.51
CA GLU A 237 -12.13 3.86 36.89
C GLU A 237 -13.00 4.91 37.61
N ARG A 238 -13.37 5.97 36.91
CA ARG A 238 -14.28 6.97 37.46
C ARG A 238 -15.65 6.38 37.76
N GLU A 239 -16.24 5.65 36.81
CA GLU A 239 -17.55 5.01 37.00
C GLU A 239 -17.52 3.98 38.12
N LEU A 240 -16.48 3.17 38.22
CA LEU A 240 -16.30 2.23 39.34
C LEU A 240 -16.28 2.95 40.70
N LYS A 241 -15.49 4.03 40.83
CA LYS A 241 -15.43 4.82 42.07
C LYS A 241 -16.79 5.46 42.43
N VAL A 242 -17.56 5.90 41.43
CA VAL A 242 -18.89 6.43 41.65
C VAL A 242 -19.82 5.33 42.17
N ILE A 243 -19.85 4.16 41.52
CA ILE A 243 -20.67 3.02 41.93
C ILE A 243 -20.27 2.54 43.34
N GLU A 244 -19.00 2.40 43.65
CA GLU A 244 -18.50 2.01 44.98
C GLU A 244 -18.89 3.03 46.05
N SER A 245 -18.75 4.33 45.77
CA SER A 245 -19.11 5.41 46.66
C SER A 245 -20.61 5.44 46.92
N GLU A 246 -21.46 5.28 45.90
CA GLU A 246 -22.88 5.20 46.04
C GLU A 246 -23.35 3.95 46.83
N ALA A 247 -22.73 2.80 46.57
CA ALA A 247 -23.02 1.58 47.31
C ALA A 247 -22.64 1.73 48.78
N TYR A 248 -21.45 2.29 49.06
CA TYR A 248 -21.01 2.57 50.42
C TYR A 248 -21.97 3.54 51.13
N ARG A 249 -22.36 4.65 50.50
CA ARG A 249 -23.32 5.59 51.03
C ARG A 249 -24.67 4.93 51.38
N LYS A 250 -25.20 4.10 50.44
CA LYS A 250 -26.45 3.36 50.67
C LYS A 250 -26.34 2.39 51.83
N THR A 251 -25.20 1.69 51.90
CA THR A 251 -24.94 0.77 53.02
C THR A 251 -24.92 1.49 54.36
N GLN A 252 -24.20 2.60 54.48
CA GLN A 252 -24.16 3.42 55.68
C GLN A 252 -25.53 3.98 56.07
N GLU A 253 -26.32 4.40 55.07
CA GLU A 253 -27.67 4.90 55.28
C GLU A 253 -28.61 3.81 55.78
N ILE A 254 -28.53 2.59 55.26
CA ILE A 254 -29.33 1.44 55.71
C ILE A 254 -28.91 1.02 57.12
N MET A 255 -27.61 0.91 57.38
CA MET A 255 -27.09 0.59 58.70
C MET A 255 -27.49 1.63 59.74
N GLY A 256 -27.30 2.92 59.41
CA GLY A 256 -27.69 4.02 60.30
C GLY A 256 -29.19 4.06 60.60
N ARG A 257 -30.04 3.74 59.64
CA ARG A 257 -31.49 3.58 59.86
C ARG A 257 -31.80 2.40 60.78
N GLY A 258 -31.17 1.26 60.51
CA GLY A 258 -31.33 0.08 61.38
C GLY A 258 -30.87 0.35 62.80
N ASP A 259 -29.74 0.98 63.01
CA ASP A 259 -29.23 1.36 64.34
C ASP A 259 -30.15 2.40 65.02
N ALA A 260 -30.67 3.37 64.27
CA ALA A 260 -31.64 4.35 64.84
C ALA A 260 -32.96 3.70 65.25
N GLU A 261 -33.48 2.77 64.43
CA GLU A 261 -34.67 2.00 64.75
C GLU A 261 -34.49 1.09 65.98
N ALA A 262 -33.36 0.36 65.99
CA ALA A 262 -33.01 -0.45 67.17
C ALA A 262 -32.88 0.41 68.43
N THR A 263 -32.20 1.54 68.35
CA THR A 263 -32.05 2.48 69.47
C THR A 263 -33.39 3.00 69.93
N SER A 264 -34.31 3.33 69.00
CA SER A 264 -35.69 3.78 69.32
C SER A 264 -36.45 2.67 70.06
N ILE A 265 -36.40 1.41 69.58
CA ILE A 265 -37.07 0.27 70.23
C ILE A 265 -36.51 0.05 71.62
N TYR A 266 -35.21 0.11 71.82
CA TYR A 266 -34.60 0.00 73.15
C TYR A 266 -35.02 1.17 74.09
N ALA A 267 -35.02 2.38 73.58
CA ALA A 267 -35.46 3.58 74.34
C ALA A 267 -36.94 3.48 74.79
N ASP A 268 -37.79 3.00 73.87
CA ASP A 268 -39.23 2.81 74.20
C ASP A 268 -39.40 1.68 75.24
N ALA A 269 -38.67 0.59 75.11
CA ALA A 269 -38.70 -0.48 76.11
C ALA A 269 -38.18 0.01 77.48
N TYR A 270 -37.08 0.77 77.48
CA TYR A 270 -36.54 1.40 78.67
C TYR A 270 -37.54 2.32 79.35
N ASN A 271 -38.25 3.12 78.58
CA ASN A 271 -39.25 4.06 79.12
C ASN A 271 -40.50 3.35 79.70
N ARG A 272 -40.85 2.15 79.19
CA ARG A 272 -41.98 1.34 79.75
C ARG A 272 -41.66 0.74 81.12
N ASN A 273 -40.46 0.33 81.41
CA ASN A 273 -40.06 -0.16 82.71
C ASN A 273 -38.55 0.08 82.95
N ARG A 274 -38.28 1.26 83.51
CA ARG A 274 -36.90 1.71 83.79
C ARG A 274 -36.11 0.84 84.71
N GLU A 275 -36.75 0.32 85.75
CA GLU A 275 -36.06 -0.51 86.73
C GLU A 275 -35.66 -1.91 86.16
N LEU A 276 -36.54 -2.55 85.41
CA LEU A 276 -36.29 -3.79 84.76
C LEU A 276 -35.15 -3.63 83.75
N TYR A 277 -35.18 -2.54 82.90
CA TYR A 277 -34.13 -2.31 81.94
C TYR A 277 -32.75 -2.06 82.60
N ARG A 278 -32.75 -1.24 83.66
CA ARG A 278 -31.54 -1.04 84.45
C ARG A 278 -31.01 -2.34 85.00
N PHE A 279 -31.81 -3.18 85.51
CA PHE A 279 -31.43 -4.48 86.06
C PHE A 279 -30.82 -5.35 85.00
N LEU A 280 -31.48 -5.57 83.85
CA LEU A 280 -31.01 -6.37 82.75
C LEU A 280 -29.71 -5.81 82.18
N LYS A 281 -29.60 -4.52 81.97
CA LYS A 281 -28.38 -3.90 81.39
C LYS A 281 -27.19 -3.97 82.39
N THR A 282 -27.48 -3.83 83.68
CA THR A 282 -26.46 -4.01 84.71
C THR A 282 -25.97 -5.46 84.75
N MET A 283 -26.86 -6.46 84.65
CA MET A 283 -26.49 -7.87 84.58
C MET A 283 -25.67 -8.19 83.30
N GLU A 284 -26.04 -7.63 82.13
CA GLU A 284 -25.31 -7.78 80.92
C GLU A 284 -23.89 -7.16 81.03
N THR A 285 -23.81 -5.98 81.65
CA THR A 285 -22.52 -5.34 81.91
C THR A 285 -21.66 -6.18 82.86
N TYR A 286 -22.26 -6.74 83.92
CA TYR A 286 -21.53 -7.63 84.83
C TYR A 286 -21.02 -8.86 84.08
N HIS A 287 -21.82 -9.46 83.20
CA HIS A 287 -21.42 -10.64 82.43
C HIS A 287 -20.27 -10.33 81.45
N SER A 288 -20.25 -9.13 80.86
CA SER A 288 -19.25 -8.71 79.89
C SER A 288 -17.97 -8.18 80.52
N THR A 289 -18.03 -7.67 81.75
CA THR A 289 -16.90 -7.00 82.43
C THR A 289 -16.25 -7.85 83.49
N ILE A 290 -16.98 -8.79 84.09
CA ILE A 290 -16.51 -9.62 85.18
C ILE A 290 -16.26 -11.05 84.67
N ASP A 291 -14.98 -11.37 84.42
CA ASP A 291 -14.57 -12.73 84.10
C ASP A 291 -13.85 -13.37 85.26
N LYS A 292 -13.37 -14.63 85.07
CA LYS A 292 -12.75 -15.43 86.14
C LYS A 292 -11.39 -14.86 86.61
N GLU A 293 -10.83 -13.93 85.87
CA GLU A 293 -9.51 -13.34 86.20
C GLU A 293 -9.63 -11.89 86.69
N SER A 294 -10.86 -11.34 86.76
CA SER A 294 -11.11 -9.97 87.15
C SER A 294 -11.08 -9.75 88.66
N TRP A 295 -10.28 -8.79 89.11
CA TRP A 295 -10.26 -8.37 90.55
C TRP A 295 -11.21 -7.15 90.67
N LEU A 296 -12.24 -7.34 91.50
CA LEU A 296 -13.21 -6.27 91.77
C LEU A 296 -12.90 -5.56 93.10
N VAL A 297 -12.55 -4.31 93.03
CA VAL A 297 -12.52 -3.41 94.17
C VAL A 297 -13.80 -2.67 94.27
N LEU A 298 -14.67 -3.03 95.23
CA LEU A 298 -15.98 -2.44 95.37
C LEU A 298 -15.97 -1.36 96.43
N SER A 299 -16.45 -0.15 96.08
CA SER A 299 -16.81 0.93 97.00
C SER A 299 -18.28 0.79 97.41
N THR A 300 -18.61 0.94 98.64
CA THR A 300 -19.95 0.86 99.16
C THR A 300 -20.95 1.90 98.67
N SER A 301 -20.46 2.92 97.93
CA SER A 301 -21.22 3.99 97.40
C SER A 301 -21.44 3.97 95.86
N THR A 302 -20.98 2.91 95.18
CA THR A 302 -21.05 2.85 93.74
C THR A 302 -22.44 2.30 93.28
N ASP A 303 -23.20 3.07 92.58
CA ASP A 303 -24.50 2.69 92.00
C ASP A 303 -24.42 1.45 91.07
N ALA A 304 -23.29 1.23 90.41
CA ALA A 304 -23.07 0.08 89.52
C ALA A 304 -23.26 -1.27 90.20
N PHE A 305 -23.10 -1.36 91.55
CA PHE A 305 -23.22 -2.63 92.28
C PHE A 305 -24.44 -2.70 93.17
N ARG A 306 -25.45 -1.80 92.99
CA ARG A 306 -26.65 -1.73 93.75
C ARG A 306 -27.40 -3.05 93.89
N TYR A 307 -27.53 -3.79 92.81
CA TYR A 307 -28.21 -5.07 92.80
C TYR A 307 -27.49 -6.22 93.55
N LEU A 308 -26.16 -6.14 93.62
CA LEU A 308 -25.34 -7.10 94.40
C LEU A 308 -25.43 -6.82 95.91
N GLN A 309 -25.61 -5.53 96.29
CA GLN A 309 -25.81 -5.12 97.69
C GLN A 309 -27.20 -5.47 98.17
N SER A 310 -28.24 -5.39 97.37
CA SER A 310 -29.64 -5.64 97.77
C SER A 310 -29.87 -7.13 98.11
N GLN A 311 -29.14 -8.08 97.51
CA GLN A 311 -29.22 -9.51 97.93
C GLN A 311 -28.71 -9.73 99.35
N SER A 312 -27.74 -8.96 99.78
CA SER A 312 -27.19 -9.08 101.18
C SER A 312 -28.12 -8.57 102.22
N ALA A 313 -29.10 -7.66 101.85
CA ALA A 313 -30.07 -7.09 102.79
C ALA A 313 -31.34 -7.96 102.95
N ALA A 314 -31.65 -8.87 102.05
CA ALA A 314 -32.82 -9.78 102.15
C ALA A 314 -32.57 -11.02 103.06
N GLY A 315 -31.36 -11.21 103.60
CA GLY A 315 -30.98 -12.33 104.40
C GLY A 315 -31.10 -12.14 105.94
N THR A 316 -31.53 -10.94 106.47
CA THR A 316 -31.70 -10.71 107.89
C THR A 316 -33.17 -10.56 108.20
N GLY A 317 -33.87 -11.72 108.21
CA GLY A 317 -35.17 -11.86 108.83
C GLY A 317 -35.07 -11.70 110.34
N LYS A 318 -35.51 -10.60 110.82
CA LYS A 318 -35.72 -10.32 112.27
C LYS A 318 -36.78 -11.23 112.77
N SER A 319 -36.49 -12.22 113.61
CA SER A 319 -37.40 -12.94 114.46
C SER A 319 -37.90 -11.96 115.51
N VAL A 320 -39.12 -11.59 115.44
CA VAL A 320 -39.81 -10.92 116.54
C VAL A 320 -40.44 -12.05 117.47
N ILE A 321 -39.85 -12.24 118.63
CA ILE A 321 -40.44 -13.00 119.68
C ILE A 321 -41.34 -12.02 120.44
N PRO A 322 -42.65 -12.26 120.65
CA PRO A 322 -43.48 -11.42 121.52
C PRO A 322 -43.28 -11.88 122.98
N SER A 323 -42.84 -10.99 123.83
CA SER A 323 -43.00 -11.12 125.27
C SER A 323 -44.28 -10.41 125.76
N ARG A 324 -45.10 -11.18 126.29
CA ARG A 324 -46.14 -10.74 127.22
C ARG A 324 -46.65 -9.34 127.12
#